data_d4f864ff2f5b36df52a243dcd13dbbec
#
_entry.id   d4f864ff2f5b36df52a243dcd13dbbec
#
_cell.length_a   1.000
_cell.length_b   1.000
_cell.length_c   1.000
_cell.angle_alpha   90.00
_cell.angle_beta   90.00
_cell.angle_gamma   90.00
#
_symmetry.space_group_name_H-M   'P 1'
#
loop_
_entity.id
_entity.type
_entity.pdbx_description
1 polymer ?
#
loop_
_entity_poly.entity_id
_entity_poly.type
_entity_poly.pdbx_seq_one_letter_code
_entity_poly.pdbx_strand_id
1 'polypeptide(L)'
;MTDTHALSRARPVRRGTRQYRTDRRTDKDEHLEITITRPTAQHRIITDMQTLAESVRLGNRILELDATADATESEASERRREQDAVRKQLDSLLKIVEHKTLVVTFRGLNSSQWVQITLKNSKTVQGRVVKDLPAIAKEAAPLMLESAEWADGDDVEFTGTEFAKLIDSMTDSQVNALMQTVQELNTPVVEIPKEL
;
A
#
# COMPACT_ATOMS: atom_id res chain seq x y z
N MET A 1 -15.24 66.47 -77.47
CA MET A 1 -15.40 65.40 -78.40
C MET A 1 -15.77 64.18 -77.59
N THR A 2 -17.04 63.91 -77.32
CA THR A 2 -17.88 62.92 -78.04
C THR A 2 -17.41 61.51 -77.79
N ASP A 3 -18.07 60.59 -77.25
CA ASP A 3 -19.45 60.13 -77.33
C ASP A 3 -19.67 58.98 -76.33
N THR A 4 -20.73 58.98 -75.60
CA THR A 4 -22.03 58.30 -75.76
C THR A 4 -22.00 56.77 -75.95
N HIS A 5 -22.79 56.13 -75.15
CA HIS A 5 -23.56 54.85 -75.30
C HIS A 5 -23.13 53.75 -74.38
N ALA A 6 -23.97 52.94 -73.78
CA ALA A 6 -25.44 52.79 -73.83
C ALA A 6 -25.83 51.88 -72.62
N LEU A 7 -27.02 52.12 -72.19
CA LEU A 7 -27.77 51.32 -71.19
C LEU A 7 -27.86 49.84 -71.53
N SER A 8 -27.59 48.95 -70.59
CA SER A 8 -28.21 47.63 -70.60
C SER A 8 -28.68 47.25 -69.20
N ARG A 9 -30.03 47.20 -69.12
CA ARG A 9 -30.75 46.77 -67.91
C ARG A 9 -30.56 45.25 -67.74
N ALA A 10 -29.98 44.78 -66.67
CA ALA A 10 -30.03 43.38 -66.25
C ALA A 10 -30.86 43.25 -64.98
N ARG A 11 -31.83 42.38 -64.99
CA ARG A 11 -32.79 42.06 -63.92
C ARG A 11 -32.14 41.57 -62.66
N PRO A 12 -32.67 41.82 -61.41
CA PRO A 12 -32.16 41.26 -60.18
C PRO A 12 -32.61 39.81 -60.10
N VAL A 13 -31.61 38.91 -60.03
CA VAL A 13 -31.80 37.52 -59.66
C VAL A 13 -31.96 37.44 -58.12
N ARG A 14 -33.18 37.08 -57.73
CA ARG A 14 -33.46 36.75 -56.31
C ARG A 14 -32.63 35.52 -55.94
N ARG A 15 -31.52 35.68 -55.22
CA ARG A 15 -30.83 34.63 -54.52
C ARG A 15 -31.57 34.36 -53.23
N GLY A 16 -32.27 33.22 -53.19
CA GLY A 16 -32.82 32.69 -51.96
C GLY A 16 -31.70 32.38 -50.99
N THR A 17 -31.65 33.10 -49.88
CA THR A 17 -30.82 32.81 -48.73
C THR A 17 -31.35 31.52 -48.11
N ARG A 18 -30.71 30.37 -48.42
CA ARG A 18 -30.83 29.17 -47.61
C ARG A 18 -30.20 29.46 -46.25
N GLN A 19 -31.05 29.72 -45.26
CA GLN A 19 -30.65 29.68 -43.87
C GLN A 19 -30.21 28.23 -43.55
N TYR A 20 -28.92 28.00 -43.51
CA TYR A 20 -28.35 26.84 -42.85
C TYR A 20 -28.62 26.97 -41.35
N ARG A 21 -29.67 26.26 -40.92
CA ARG A 21 -29.95 26.02 -39.51
C ARG A 21 -28.81 25.16 -39.01
N THR A 22 -27.75 25.76 -38.46
CA THR A 22 -26.73 25.05 -37.67
C THR A 22 -27.41 24.61 -36.39
N ASP A 23 -27.96 23.39 -36.42
CA ASP A 23 -28.21 22.67 -35.16
C ASP A 23 -26.88 22.55 -34.45
N ARG A 24 -26.62 23.48 -33.51
CA ARG A 24 -25.63 23.27 -32.48
C ARG A 24 -26.12 22.10 -31.63
N ARG A 25 -25.78 20.89 -32.03
CA ARG A 25 -25.63 19.79 -31.11
C ARG A 25 -24.51 20.27 -30.17
N THR A 26 -24.89 20.69 -29.00
CA THR A 26 -24.00 20.72 -27.86
C THR A 26 -23.68 19.25 -27.57
N ASP A 27 -22.64 18.72 -28.25
CA ASP A 27 -21.94 17.56 -27.75
C ASP A 27 -21.48 17.96 -26.35
N LYS A 28 -22.24 17.55 -25.35
CA LYS A 28 -21.71 17.40 -24.02
C LYS A 28 -20.59 16.39 -24.18
N ASP A 29 -19.35 16.87 -24.24
CA ASP A 29 -18.18 16.08 -24.00
C ASP A 29 -18.34 15.50 -22.60
N GLU A 30 -19.05 14.38 -22.49
CA GLU A 30 -19.00 13.54 -21.30
C GLU A 30 -17.57 12.98 -21.29
N HIS A 31 -16.67 13.74 -20.66
CA HIS A 31 -15.34 13.25 -20.35
C HIS A 31 -15.54 12.01 -19.47
N LEU A 32 -15.33 10.85 -20.06
CA LEU A 32 -15.31 9.61 -19.34
C LEU A 32 -14.10 9.65 -18.39
N GLU A 33 -14.32 9.99 -17.12
CA GLU A 33 -13.29 9.98 -16.12
C GLU A 33 -13.02 8.55 -15.69
N ILE A 34 -12.02 7.92 -16.29
CA ILE A 34 -11.58 6.58 -15.93
C ILE A 34 -10.60 6.70 -14.76
N THR A 35 -11.06 6.34 -13.57
CA THR A 35 -10.23 6.31 -12.37
C THR A 35 -9.79 4.87 -12.08
N ILE A 36 -8.48 4.65 -11.99
CA ILE A 36 -7.90 3.37 -11.57
C ILE A 36 -7.73 3.39 -10.05
N THR A 37 -8.47 2.52 -9.37
CA THR A 37 -8.30 2.31 -7.93
C THR A 37 -7.05 1.46 -7.68
N ARG A 38 -6.12 1.99 -6.89
CA ARG A 38 -4.89 1.29 -6.49
C ARG A 38 -5.16 0.39 -5.29
N PRO A 39 -4.50 -0.78 -5.21
CA PRO A 39 -4.66 -1.69 -4.07
C PRO A 39 -4.15 -1.05 -2.78
N THR A 40 -4.79 -1.42 -1.67
CA THR A 40 -4.37 -1.05 -0.31
C THR A 40 -4.12 -2.31 0.51
N ALA A 41 -3.21 -2.24 1.47
CA ALA A 41 -2.95 -3.31 2.43
C ALA A 41 -2.55 -2.73 3.78
N GLN A 42 -2.85 -3.48 4.84
CA GLN A 42 -2.39 -3.18 6.19
C GLN A 42 -1.10 -3.94 6.49
N HIS A 43 -0.21 -3.29 7.22
CA HIS A 43 1.04 -3.87 7.73
C HIS A 43 1.17 -3.60 9.22
N ARG A 44 1.53 -4.62 10.00
CA ARG A 44 1.69 -4.51 11.46
C ARG A 44 3.17 -4.36 11.83
N ILE A 45 3.49 -3.33 12.59
CA ILE A 45 4.84 -3.03 13.04
C ILE A 45 4.86 -3.11 14.57
N ILE A 46 5.57 -4.10 15.11
CA ILE A 46 5.73 -4.26 16.55
C ILE A 46 6.87 -3.35 17.00
N THR A 47 6.58 -2.38 17.85
CA THR A 47 7.57 -1.41 18.31
C THR A 47 8.34 -1.86 19.55
N ASP A 48 7.82 -2.81 20.34
CA ASP A 48 8.45 -3.39 21.51
C ASP A 48 8.94 -4.82 21.23
N MET A 49 10.11 -4.92 20.61
CA MET A 49 10.74 -6.20 20.27
C MET A 49 11.21 -6.98 21.49
N GLN A 50 11.48 -6.32 22.62
CA GLN A 50 11.88 -7.00 23.84
C GLN A 50 10.71 -7.78 24.44
N THR A 51 9.56 -7.15 24.58
CA THR A 51 8.35 -7.81 25.07
C THR A 51 7.89 -8.91 24.12
N LEU A 52 8.04 -8.73 22.80
CA LEU A 52 7.78 -9.79 21.82
C LEU A 52 8.70 -11.00 22.03
N ALA A 53 10.02 -10.78 22.18
CA ALA A 53 10.98 -11.87 22.40
C ALA A 53 10.66 -12.64 23.68
N GLU A 54 10.29 -11.95 24.77
CA GLU A 54 9.88 -12.59 26.02
C GLU A 54 8.58 -13.41 25.84
N SER A 55 7.59 -12.90 25.12
CA SER A 55 6.33 -13.63 24.83
C SER A 55 6.59 -14.90 24.01
N VAL A 56 7.49 -14.85 23.02
CA VAL A 56 7.93 -16.02 22.25
C VAL A 56 8.62 -17.05 23.15
N ARG A 57 9.50 -16.60 24.08
CA ARG A 57 10.18 -17.49 25.04
C ARG A 57 9.17 -18.21 25.93
N LEU A 58 8.15 -17.51 26.45
CA LEU A 58 7.10 -18.14 27.26
C LEU A 58 6.23 -19.10 26.43
N GLY A 59 5.93 -18.77 25.17
CA GLY A 59 5.23 -19.66 24.25
C GLY A 59 5.99 -20.98 24.05
N ASN A 60 7.30 -20.89 23.80
CA ASN A 60 8.16 -22.08 23.69
C ASN A 60 8.18 -22.89 24.98
N ARG A 61 8.21 -22.24 26.15
CA ARG A 61 8.13 -22.93 27.44
C ARG A 61 6.83 -23.72 27.63
N ILE A 62 5.70 -23.19 27.17
CA ILE A 62 4.44 -23.94 27.19
C ILE A 62 4.54 -25.18 26.30
N LEU A 63 5.10 -25.06 25.09
CA LEU A 63 5.28 -26.21 24.19
C LEU A 63 6.19 -27.30 24.79
N GLU A 64 7.27 -26.91 25.51
CA GLU A 64 8.14 -27.83 26.22
C GLU A 64 7.38 -28.59 27.33
N LEU A 65 6.59 -27.86 28.14
CA LEU A 65 5.77 -28.42 29.19
C LEU A 65 4.69 -29.37 28.65
N ASP A 66 4.10 -29.03 27.49
CA ASP A 66 3.11 -29.89 26.84
C ASP A 66 3.72 -31.18 26.26
N ALA A 67 4.99 -31.14 25.83
CA ALA A 67 5.70 -32.31 25.30
C ALA A 67 6.26 -33.23 26.39
N THR A 68 6.31 -32.80 27.65
CA THR A 68 6.86 -33.59 28.77
C THR A 68 5.86 -34.63 29.24
N ALA A 69 6.26 -35.90 29.26
CA ALA A 69 5.44 -36.98 29.84
C ALA A 69 5.55 -37.01 31.36
N ASP A 70 4.43 -37.20 32.06
CA ASP A 70 4.41 -37.33 33.49
C ASP A 70 4.61 -38.79 33.92
N ALA A 71 5.44 -38.99 34.91
CA ALA A 71 5.64 -40.32 35.52
C ALA A 71 4.69 -40.55 36.70
N THR A 72 4.24 -39.44 37.34
CA THR A 72 3.36 -39.50 38.52
C THR A 72 2.25 -38.45 38.43
N GLU A 73 1.15 -38.67 39.22
CA GLU A 73 0.06 -37.71 39.31
C GLU A 73 0.47 -36.37 39.99
N SER A 74 1.44 -36.43 40.90
CA SER A 74 2.01 -35.24 41.55
C SER A 74 2.74 -34.37 40.52
N GLU A 75 3.59 -34.95 39.70
CA GLU A 75 4.32 -34.27 38.62
C GLU A 75 3.34 -33.68 37.60
N ALA A 76 2.29 -34.40 37.24
CA ALA A 76 1.24 -33.87 36.34
C ALA A 76 0.55 -32.65 36.95
N SER A 77 0.26 -32.67 38.25
CA SER A 77 -0.37 -31.53 38.94
C SER A 77 0.55 -30.30 39.03
N GLU A 78 1.83 -30.50 39.32
CA GLU A 78 2.82 -29.43 39.37
C GLU A 78 3.03 -28.80 37.98
N ARG A 79 3.16 -29.63 36.94
CA ARG A 79 3.29 -29.17 35.56
C ARG A 79 2.08 -28.34 35.11
N ARG A 80 0.86 -28.77 35.43
CA ARG A 80 -0.36 -27.98 35.10
C ARG A 80 -0.35 -26.62 35.78
N ARG A 81 0.09 -26.54 37.05
CA ARG A 81 0.20 -25.25 37.77
C ARG A 81 1.23 -24.35 37.12
N GLU A 82 2.39 -24.91 36.70
CA GLU A 82 3.42 -24.15 35.97
C GLU A 82 2.87 -23.63 34.64
N GLN A 83 2.20 -24.49 33.85
CA GLN A 83 1.58 -24.11 32.57
C GLN A 83 0.58 -22.97 32.76
N ASP A 84 -0.30 -23.03 33.77
CA ASP A 84 -1.29 -22.00 34.03
C ASP A 84 -0.62 -20.66 34.43
N ALA A 85 0.46 -20.70 35.19
CA ALA A 85 1.23 -19.53 35.55
C ALA A 85 1.92 -18.89 34.33
N VAL A 86 2.56 -19.70 33.49
CA VAL A 86 3.22 -19.24 32.24
C VAL A 86 2.20 -18.69 31.24
N ARG A 87 1.04 -19.34 31.08
CA ARG A 87 -0.04 -18.82 30.22
C ARG A 87 -0.54 -17.44 30.66
N LYS A 88 -0.76 -17.24 31.97
CA LYS A 88 -1.16 -15.93 32.50
C LYS A 88 -0.13 -14.83 32.24
N GLN A 89 1.16 -15.17 32.37
CA GLN A 89 2.23 -14.24 32.06
C GLN A 89 2.25 -13.92 30.56
N LEU A 90 2.15 -14.94 29.70
CA LEU A 90 2.08 -14.78 28.24
C LEU A 90 0.92 -13.88 27.83
N ASP A 91 -0.28 -14.12 28.34
CA ASP A 91 -1.47 -13.30 28.05
C ASP A 91 -1.27 -11.83 28.42
N SER A 92 -0.58 -11.56 29.53
CA SER A 92 -0.25 -10.19 29.95
C SER A 92 0.74 -9.52 29.02
N LEU A 93 1.77 -10.26 28.55
CA LEU A 93 2.76 -9.72 27.62
C LEU A 93 2.15 -9.51 26.23
N LEU A 94 1.28 -10.41 25.75
CA LEU A 94 0.61 -10.27 24.46
C LEU A 94 -0.26 -9.01 24.40
N LYS A 95 -0.93 -8.64 25.49
CA LYS A 95 -1.66 -7.38 25.57
C LYS A 95 -0.73 -6.17 25.44
N ILE A 96 0.44 -6.21 26.08
CA ILE A 96 1.44 -5.14 25.93
C ILE A 96 1.94 -5.07 24.50
N VAL A 97 2.24 -6.21 23.87
CA VAL A 97 2.67 -6.27 22.46
C VAL A 97 1.60 -5.67 21.56
N GLU A 98 0.32 -5.97 21.81
CA GLU A 98 -0.79 -5.42 21.04
C GLU A 98 -0.87 -3.90 21.15
N HIS A 99 -0.83 -3.33 22.36
CA HIS A 99 -0.76 -1.87 22.58
C HIS A 99 0.48 -1.21 21.96
N LYS A 100 1.56 -1.97 21.76
CA LYS A 100 2.80 -1.52 21.12
C LYS A 100 2.93 -1.96 19.66
N THR A 101 1.83 -2.36 19.05
CA THR A 101 1.76 -2.70 17.63
C THR A 101 1.10 -1.56 16.87
N LEU A 102 1.83 -1.01 15.90
CA LEU A 102 1.33 -0.03 14.95
C LEU A 102 0.75 -0.75 13.73
N VAL A 103 -0.47 -0.43 13.35
CA VAL A 103 -1.13 -0.89 12.13
C VAL A 103 -1.06 0.24 11.11
N VAL A 104 -0.37 0.00 10.01
CA VAL A 104 -0.14 1.00 8.97
C VAL A 104 -0.89 0.58 7.71
N THR A 105 -1.68 1.47 7.16
CA THR A 105 -2.36 1.25 5.87
C THR A 105 -1.57 1.91 4.76
N PHE A 106 -1.20 1.10 3.77
CA PHE A 106 -0.48 1.54 2.57
C PHE A 106 -1.37 1.47 1.34
N ARG A 107 -1.15 2.39 0.41
CA ARG A 107 -1.70 2.36 -0.95
C ARG A 107 -0.57 2.21 -1.96
N GLY A 108 -0.75 1.33 -2.94
CA GLY A 108 0.21 1.14 -4.02
C GLY A 108 0.56 2.45 -4.76
N LEU A 109 1.80 2.62 -5.17
CA LEU A 109 2.27 3.74 -5.97
C LEU A 109 1.74 3.65 -7.42
N ASN A 110 1.80 4.74 -8.17
CA ASN A 110 1.66 4.64 -9.61
C ASN A 110 2.92 4.00 -10.23
N SER A 111 2.76 3.42 -11.41
CA SER A 111 3.84 2.69 -12.09
C SER A 111 5.11 3.53 -12.28
N SER A 112 4.98 4.81 -12.63
CA SER A 112 6.14 5.70 -12.84
C SER A 112 6.93 5.92 -11.56
N GLN A 113 6.24 6.18 -10.44
CA GLN A 113 6.89 6.36 -9.13
C GLN A 113 7.62 5.08 -8.71
N TRP A 114 6.95 3.93 -8.82
CA TRP A 114 7.54 2.65 -8.46
C TRP A 114 8.79 2.32 -9.27
N VAL A 115 8.73 2.51 -10.59
CA VAL A 115 9.87 2.28 -11.49
C VAL A 115 11.03 3.21 -11.15
N GLN A 116 10.78 4.51 -10.93
CA GLN A 116 11.82 5.47 -10.57
C GLN A 116 12.53 5.09 -9.26
N ILE A 117 11.79 4.75 -8.21
CA ILE A 117 12.35 4.32 -6.92
C ILE A 117 13.19 3.06 -7.10
N THR A 118 12.66 2.07 -7.82
CA THR A 118 13.34 0.80 -8.04
C THR A 118 14.65 1.00 -8.85
N LEU A 119 14.62 1.80 -9.91
CA LEU A 119 15.81 2.08 -10.72
C LEU A 119 16.89 2.84 -9.93
N LYS A 120 16.47 3.86 -9.17
CA LYS A 120 17.38 4.66 -8.33
C LYS A 120 18.11 3.80 -7.30
N ASN A 121 17.43 2.82 -6.73
CA ASN A 121 17.95 1.92 -5.70
C ASN A 121 18.39 0.56 -6.24
N SER A 122 18.80 0.51 -7.52
CA SER A 122 19.35 -0.68 -8.17
C SER A 122 20.75 -0.42 -8.70
N LYS A 123 21.64 -1.40 -8.59
CA LYS A 123 23.02 -1.32 -9.10
C LYS A 123 23.32 -2.54 -9.97
N THR A 124 24.12 -2.35 -11.00
CA THR A 124 24.60 -3.48 -11.81
C THR A 124 25.92 -3.99 -11.22
N VAL A 125 25.91 -5.22 -10.74
CA VAL A 125 27.08 -5.90 -10.19
C VAL A 125 27.35 -7.15 -11.04
N GLN A 126 28.51 -7.22 -11.67
CA GLN A 126 28.89 -8.35 -12.55
C GLN A 126 27.84 -8.66 -13.64
N GLY A 127 27.24 -7.64 -14.25
CA GLY A 127 26.22 -7.78 -15.30
C GLY A 127 24.83 -8.17 -14.81
N ARG A 128 24.62 -8.28 -13.49
CA ARG A 128 23.31 -8.54 -12.86
C ARG A 128 22.77 -7.33 -12.13
N VAL A 129 21.47 -7.07 -12.26
CA VAL A 129 20.82 -6.00 -11.51
C VAL A 129 20.55 -6.48 -10.08
N VAL A 130 21.14 -5.80 -9.12
CA VAL A 130 20.94 -6.02 -7.68
C VAL A 130 20.15 -4.85 -7.15
N LYS A 131 19.03 -5.14 -6.49
CA LYS A 131 18.14 -4.15 -5.84
C LYS A 131 18.50 -4.01 -4.37
N ASP A 132 18.61 -2.77 -3.91
CA ASP A 132 18.76 -2.46 -2.49
C ASP A 132 17.34 -2.39 -1.87
N LEU A 133 16.85 -3.53 -1.38
CA LEU A 133 15.49 -3.65 -0.86
C LEU A 133 15.22 -2.73 0.35
N PRO A 134 16.12 -2.60 1.35
CA PRO A 134 15.93 -1.64 2.44
C PRO A 134 15.82 -0.20 1.95
N ALA A 135 16.65 0.22 1.01
CA ALA A 135 16.60 1.56 0.44
C ALA A 135 15.30 1.81 -0.35
N ILE A 136 14.81 0.80 -1.09
CA ILE A 136 13.51 0.86 -1.77
C ILE A 136 12.39 1.01 -0.75
N ALA A 137 12.36 0.20 0.32
CA ALA A 137 11.34 0.27 1.35
C ALA A 137 11.32 1.65 2.02
N LYS A 138 12.48 2.18 2.39
CA LYS A 138 12.64 3.49 3.03
C LYS A 138 12.16 4.64 2.15
N GLU A 139 12.31 4.55 0.84
CA GLU A 139 11.86 5.59 -0.09
C GLU A 139 10.40 5.41 -0.50
N ALA A 140 9.92 4.18 -0.70
CA ALA A 140 8.58 3.90 -1.17
C ALA A 140 7.53 3.98 -0.06
N ALA A 141 7.76 3.36 1.10
CA ALA A 141 6.75 3.21 2.14
C ALA A 141 6.21 4.56 2.68
N PRO A 142 7.02 5.61 2.89
CA PRO A 142 6.49 6.93 3.27
C PRO A 142 5.55 7.57 2.23
N LEU A 143 5.74 7.26 0.94
CA LEU A 143 4.90 7.76 -0.15
C LEU A 143 3.62 6.92 -0.32
N MET A 144 3.60 5.72 0.22
CA MET A 144 2.47 4.80 0.20
C MET A 144 1.56 4.95 1.43
N LEU A 145 2.03 5.64 2.47
CA LEU A 145 1.33 5.78 3.74
C LEU A 145 0.00 6.52 3.57
N GLU A 146 -1.12 5.89 3.96
CA GLU A 146 -2.45 6.49 3.99
C GLU A 146 -2.88 6.83 5.42
N SER A 147 -2.71 5.89 6.34
CA SER A 147 -3.07 6.04 7.74
C SER A 147 -2.22 5.15 8.63
N ALA A 148 -2.16 5.48 9.89
CA ALA A 148 -1.57 4.64 10.91
C ALA A 148 -2.39 4.75 12.19
N GLU A 149 -2.52 3.64 12.90
CA GLU A 149 -3.23 3.53 14.18
C GLU A 149 -2.51 2.53 15.10
N TRP A 150 -2.63 2.69 16.39
CA TRP A 150 -2.25 1.63 17.30
C TRP A 150 -3.28 0.49 17.19
N ALA A 151 -2.86 -0.74 17.47
CA ALA A 151 -3.76 -1.90 17.37
C ALA A 151 -4.97 -1.86 18.33
N ASP A 152 -4.95 -0.98 19.32
CA ASP A 152 -6.06 -0.65 20.22
C ASP A 152 -7.02 0.43 19.69
N GLY A 153 -6.72 1.00 18.50
CA GLY A 153 -7.59 1.90 17.76
C GLY A 153 -7.27 3.40 17.89
N ASP A 154 -6.21 3.76 18.58
CA ASP A 154 -5.78 5.16 18.66
C ASP A 154 -5.06 5.58 17.36
N ASP A 155 -5.55 6.62 16.70
CA ASP A 155 -4.94 7.18 15.48
C ASP A 155 -3.55 7.74 15.76
N VAL A 156 -2.63 7.53 14.82
CA VAL A 156 -1.26 8.06 14.85
C VAL A 156 -0.98 8.86 13.59
N GLU A 157 -0.67 10.14 13.76
CA GLU A 157 -0.25 10.97 12.64
C GLU A 157 1.26 10.84 12.44
N PHE A 158 1.67 10.38 11.25
CA PHE A 158 3.06 10.38 10.82
C PHE A 158 3.25 11.28 9.61
N THR A 159 4.28 12.10 9.65
CA THR A 159 4.85 12.65 8.42
C THR A 159 5.68 11.58 7.71
N GLY A 160 5.84 11.69 6.39
CA GLY A 160 6.70 10.76 5.65
C GLY A 160 8.13 10.70 6.20
N THR A 161 8.64 11.81 6.75
CA THR A 161 9.99 11.88 7.37
C THR A 161 10.06 11.09 8.67
N GLU A 162 9.02 11.17 9.51
CA GLU A 162 8.96 10.43 10.78
C GLU A 162 8.81 8.92 10.51
N PHE A 163 8.00 8.57 9.52
CA PHE A 163 7.87 7.18 9.10
C PHE A 163 9.19 6.62 8.55
N ALA A 164 9.95 7.39 7.77
CA ALA A 164 11.27 6.97 7.31
C ALA A 164 12.25 6.73 8.48
N LYS A 165 12.21 7.56 9.55
CA LYS A 165 13.00 7.34 10.77
C LYS A 165 12.56 6.09 11.52
N LEU A 166 11.26 5.77 11.55
CA LEU A 166 10.76 4.54 12.12
C LEU A 166 11.37 3.32 11.40
N ILE A 167 11.39 3.35 10.06
CA ILE A 167 12.01 2.28 9.25
C ILE A 167 13.50 2.11 9.60
N ASP A 168 14.24 3.20 9.84
CA ASP A 168 15.65 3.14 10.26
C ASP A 168 15.85 2.45 11.61
N SER A 169 14.84 2.41 12.46
CA SER A 169 14.89 1.75 13.78
C SER A 169 14.40 0.31 13.76
N MET A 170 13.86 -0.17 12.64
CA MET A 170 13.36 -1.54 12.48
C MET A 170 14.50 -2.55 12.42
N THR A 171 14.20 -3.78 12.82
CA THR A 171 15.08 -4.93 12.58
C THR A 171 15.05 -5.34 11.11
N ASP A 172 16.07 -6.04 10.63
CA ASP A 172 16.13 -6.56 9.26
C ASP A 172 14.90 -7.41 8.89
N SER A 173 14.40 -8.20 9.84
CA SER A 173 13.21 -9.02 9.63
C SER A 173 11.95 -8.18 9.42
N GLN A 174 11.80 -7.08 10.16
CA GLN A 174 10.68 -6.15 10.00
C GLN A 174 10.77 -5.39 8.68
N VAL A 175 11.97 -4.92 8.31
CA VAL A 175 12.18 -4.26 7.00
C VAL A 175 11.88 -5.21 5.84
N ASN A 176 12.28 -6.48 5.94
CA ASN A 176 11.99 -7.48 4.91
C ASN A 176 10.48 -7.76 4.80
N ALA A 177 9.76 -7.86 5.93
CA ALA A 177 8.31 -8.03 5.94
C ALA A 177 7.59 -6.80 5.35
N LEU A 178 8.02 -5.58 5.70
CA LEU A 178 7.53 -4.34 5.11
C LEU A 178 7.77 -4.31 3.60
N MET A 179 8.97 -4.69 3.15
CA MET A 179 9.31 -4.73 1.73
C MET A 179 8.44 -5.71 0.95
N GLN A 180 8.08 -6.85 1.54
CA GLN A 180 7.13 -7.77 0.93
C GLN A 180 5.78 -7.10 0.68
N THR A 181 5.20 -6.44 1.69
CA THR A 181 3.95 -5.66 1.54
C THR A 181 4.06 -4.58 0.46
N VAL A 182 5.17 -3.84 0.44
CA VAL A 182 5.45 -2.82 -0.58
C VAL A 182 5.50 -3.42 -1.98
N GLN A 183 6.14 -4.58 -2.16
CA GLN A 183 6.22 -5.26 -3.45
C GLN A 183 4.85 -5.78 -3.91
N GLU A 184 4.09 -6.44 -3.04
CA GLU A 184 2.77 -6.98 -3.35
C GLU A 184 1.81 -5.90 -3.85
N LEU A 185 1.85 -4.71 -3.24
CA LEU A 185 1.02 -3.58 -3.64
C LEU A 185 1.43 -2.95 -4.98
N ASN A 186 2.71 -3.00 -5.35
CA ASN A 186 3.22 -2.33 -6.55
C ASN A 186 3.46 -3.29 -7.73
N THR A 187 3.46 -4.60 -7.47
CA THR A 187 3.60 -5.64 -8.50
C THR A 187 2.57 -6.75 -8.30
N PRO A 188 1.26 -6.41 -8.26
CA PRO A 188 0.24 -7.42 -8.04
C PRO A 188 0.25 -8.45 -9.18
N VAL A 189 0.22 -9.73 -8.82
CA VAL A 189 -0.01 -10.80 -9.78
C VAL A 189 -1.50 -10.80 -10.11
N VAL A 190 -1.85 -10.33 -11.31
CA VAL A 190 -3.23 -10.35 -11.80
C VAL A 190 -3.45 -11.66 -12.54
N GLU A 191 -4.00 -12.66 -11.86
CA GLU A 191 -4.57 -13.83 -12.54
C GLU A 191 -5.97 -13.47 -13.04
N ILE A 192 -6.10 -13.28 -14.35
CA ILE A 192 -7.42 -13.12 -14.99
C ILE A 192 -8.03 -14.51 -15.06
N PRO A 193 -9.18 -14.78 -14.40
CA PRO A 193 -9.88 -16.04 -14.54
C PRO A 193 -10.15 -16.31 -16.04
N LYS A 194 -9.78 -17.50 -16.51
CA LYS A 194 -9.96 -17.87 -17.94
C LYS A 194 -11.42 -18.09 -18.34
N GLU A 195 -12.33 -17.97 -17.37
CA GLU A 195 -13.77 -18.17 -17.56
C GLU A 195 -14.51 -16.84 -17.32
N LEU A 196 -14.51 -15.99 -18.36
CA LEU A 196 -15.46 -14.89 -18.53
C LEU A 196 -16.05 -15.00 -19.93
#